data_4e6fa441d609a380b45ad9261731d259
#
_entry.id   4e6fa441d609a380b45ad9261731d259
#
_cell.length_a   1.000
_cell.length_b   1.000
_cell.length_c   1.000
_cell.angle_alpha   90.00
_cell.angle_beta   90.00
_cell.angle_gamma   90.00
#
_symmetry.space_group_name_H-M   'P 1'
#
loop_
_entity.id
_entity.type
_entity.pdbx_description
1 polymer ?
#
loop_
_entity_poly.entity_id
_entity_poly.type
_entity_poly.pdbx_seq_one_letter_code
_entity_poly.pdbx_strand_id
1 'polypeptide(L)'
;MDRQDVISQLALRERINFEVKKAENSIPKSVWETYSAFANTIGGYILLGIAEKKEEEGDSPYLITGVNDPTKLKKEHFDSLNSDKVSTNILTDDDVEVIEYEEKLLVSIHVPQANYRQRPVYIKGNLNKGTYKRNHEGDYHCTEEEVKAMIRDSNDAGNDGVLIEHYDMEDIDMLTLRAFRNRFRSTNPEHLFNDYDDKEFLRNLGGYTKDRATGREGLTLAGLLMFGKGLAIRERFDNIRLDYLDQTNLQPGERWSDRLTYDGSWENNLYNFFTRVLARLVQDIRRPFVLKGYEREDDTPIHKAIREALTNLVIHADYMMTGVLRVEKHDDRFFFSNPGTLKLPIAEIYKGGNSKARNPHIQSMLRMLGYGDNIGSGFPTIVDACKKENWQKPLLCESNELHTVELTISMKSVIAEECIQHLRKILGEQVVRQLDSEEIFILSVAWMDGSVTNSVIQTLLDKNALQVGKLLYSL
;
A
#
# COMPACT_ATOMS: atom_id res chain seq x y z
N MET A 1 -1.08 25.88 5.56
CA MET A 1 -2.57 25.88 5.69
C MET A 1 -3.04 27.34 5.63
N ASP A 2 -3.97 27.70 4.76
CA ASP A 2 -4.50 29.05 4.71
C ASP A 2 -5.76 29.22 5.59
N ARG A 3 -6.32 30.47 5.66
CA ARG A 3 -7.50 30.78 6.47
C ARG A 3 -8.73 29.95 6.05
N GLN A 4 -8.90 29.71 4.76
CA GLN A 4 -10.03 28.94 4.22
C GLN A 4 -9.91 27.46 4.61
N ASP A 5 -8.69 26.93 4.61
CA ASP A 5 -8.39 25.57 5.07
C ASP A 5 -8.73 25.41 6.55
N VAL A 6 -8.36 26.39 7.41
CA VAL A 6 -8.68 26.36 8.85
C VAL A 6 -10.18 26.30 9.07
N ILE A 7 -10.98 27.14 8.37
CA ILE A 7 -12.44 27.14 8.48
C ILE A 7 -12.99 25.75 8.12
N SER A 8 -12.53 25.20 7.00
CA SER A 8 -12.99 23.89 6.52
C SER A 8 -12.63 22.77 7.51
N GLN A 9 -11.44 22.81 8.10
CA GLN A 9 -10.98 21.81 9.06
C GLN A 9 -11.77 21.89 10.38
N LEU A 10 -11.97 23.08 10.92
CA LEU A 10 -12.75 23.29 12.15
C LEU A 10 -14.22 22.87 12.00
N ALA A 11 -14.83 23.12 10.82
CA ALA A 11 -16.19 22.69 10.53
C ALA A 11 -16.37 21.16 10.54
N LEU A 12 -15.30 20.42 10.24
CA LEU A 12 -15.28 18.96 10.17
C LEU A 12 -14.89 18.27 11.49
N ARG A 13 -14.57 19.03 12.54
CA ARG A 13 -14.09 18.58 13.87
C ARG A 13 -12.74 17.84 13.81
N GLU A 14 -12.29 17.34 14.96
CA GLU A 14 -11.08 16.49 15.01
C GLU A 14 -11.29 15.18 14.24
N ARG A 15 -10.21 14.69 13.67
CA ARG A 15 -10.19 13.49 12.83
C ARG A 15 -8.84 12.81 12.94
N ILE A 16 -8.73 11.69 12.25
CA ILE A 16 -7.49 10.90 12.19
C ILE A 16 -6.24 11.73 11.79
N ASN A 17 -6.40 12.81 11.04
CA ASN A 17 -5.31 13.66 10.53
C ASN A 17 -5.40 15.14 10.97
N PHE A 18 -6.23 15.46 11.96
CA PHE A 18 -6.39 16.83 12.44
C PHE A 18 -6.61 16.86 13.95
N GLU A 19 -5.90 17.75 14.64
CA GLU A 19 -5.93 17.92 16.09
C GLU A 19 -5.87 19.40 16.46
N VAL A 20 -6.63 19.82 17.51
CA VAL A 20 -6.53 21.17 18.06
C VAL A 20 -5.94 21.14 19.47
N LYS A 21 -5.16 22.16 19.84
CA LYS A 21 -4.58 22.28 21.17
C LYS A 21 -4.62 23.72 21.67
N LYS A 22 -5.01 23.89 22.92
CA LYS A 22 -4.90 25.18 23.61
C LYS A 22 -3.44 25.44 23.97
N ALA A 23 -2.78 26.35 23.30
CA ALA A 23 -1.35 26.65 23.46
C ALA A 23 -1.11 28.15 23.57
N GLU A 24 -1.81 28.86 24.44
CA GLU A 24 -1.73 30.34 24.57
C GLU A 24 -0.31 30.85 24.83
N ASN A 25 0.44 30.20 25.75
CA ASN A 25 1.75 30.66 26.20
C ASN A 25 2.88 29.64 26.09
N SER A 26 2.57 28.36 25.97
CA SER A 26 3.56 27.27 25.91
C SER A 26 2.95 26.07 25.19
N ILE A 27 3.82 25.18 24.68
CA ILE A 27 3.43 23.96 23.99
C ILE A 27 2.97 22.92 25.03
N PRO A 28 1.71 22.45 24.94
CA PRO A 28 1.22 21.39 25.82
C PRO A 28 2.00 20.08 25.62
N LYS A 29 2.15 19.31 26.70
CA LYS A 29 2.87 18.00 26.62
C LYS A 29 2.23 17.02 25.65
N SER A 30 0.91 17.08 25.48
CA SER A 30 0.15 16.24 24.57
C SER A 30 0.46 16.47 23.08
N VAL A 31 1.03 17.64 22.71
CA VAL A 31 1.49 17.89 21.33
C VAL A 31 2.53 16.86 20.90
N TRP A 32 3.39 16.40 21.80
CA TRP A 32 4.44 15.43 21.49
C TRP A 32 3.88 14.02 21.28
N GLU A 33 2.81 13.66 21.96
CA GLU A 33 2.09 12.41 21.78
C GLU A 33 1.42 12.39 20.40
N THR A 34 0.74 13.48 20.04
CA THR A 34 0.14 13.69 18.72
C THR A 34 1.21 13.74 17.61
N TYR A 35 2.35 14.41 17.86
CA TYR A 35 3.47 14.42 16.92
C TYR A 35 3.95 12.99 16.60
N SER A 36 4.22 12.19 17.65
CA SER A 36 4.59 10.78 17.48
C SER A 36 3.51 10.00 16.74
N ALA A 37 2.23 10.17 17.11
CA ALA A 37 1.11 9.46 16.51
C ALA A 37 0.95 9.79 15.02
N PHE A 38 1.00 11.06 14.63
CA PHE A 38 0.93 11.48 13.22
C PHE A 38 2.13 10.99 12.43
N ALA A 39 3.35 11.16 12.95
CA ALA A 39 4.57 10.70 12.29
C ALA A 39 4.57 9.19 12.01
N ASN A 40 4.04 8.38 12.92
CA ASN A 40 4.00 6.92 12.78
C ASN A 40 2.81 6.41 11.98
N THR A 41 1.79 7.24 11.71
CA THR A 41 0.57 6.81 11.02
C THR A 41 0.48 7.43 9.63
N ILE A 42 -0.37 8.42 9.43
CA ILE A 42 -0.66 9.01 8.11
C ILE A 42 -0.27 10.49 7.99
N GLY A 43 0.36 11.02 9.03
CA GLY A 43 0.57 12.47 9.15
C GLY A 43 -0.70 13.23 9.53
N GLY A 44 -0.59 14.55 9.67
CA GLY A 44 -1.73 15.39 10.01
C GLY A 44 -1.34 16.82 10.36
N TYR A 45 -2.33 17.59 10.78
CA TYR A 45 -2.16 18.97 11.22
C TYR A 45 -2.50 19.12 12.70
N ILE A 46 -1.63 19.80 13.44
CA ILE A 46 -1.88 20.23 14.82
C ILE A 46 -2.08 21.74 14.79
N LEU A 47 -3.25 22.22 15.21
CA LEU A 47 -3.56 23.64 15.25
C LEU A 47 -3.54 24.14 16.68
N LEU A 48 -2.61 25.05 16.98
CA LEU A 48 -2.40 25.64 18.30
C LEU A 48 -3.13 26.97 18.45
N GLY A 49 -3.64 27.23 19.65
CA GLY A 49 -4.44 28.43 19.97
C GLY A 49 -5.95 28.20 19.87
N ILE A 50 -6.37 26.92 19.94
CA ILE A 50 -7.79 26.53 19.94
C ILE A 50 -8.03 25.57 21.07
N ALA A 51 -9.10 25.76 21.83
CA ALA A 51 -9.55 24.89 22.90
C ALA A 51 -10.88 24.22 22.49
N GLU A 52 -11.07 22.98 22.90
CA GLU A 52 -12.38 22.33 22.83
C GLU A 52 -13.30 22.88 23.93
N LYS A 53 -14.55 23.08 23.60
CA LYS A 53 -15.59 23.42 24.57
C LYS A 53 -16.05 22.15 25.29
N LYS A 54 -16.25 22.24 26.60
CA LYS A 54 -16.73 21.10 27.40
C LYS A 54 -18.23 20.82 27.26
N GLU A 55 -19.01 21.76 26.77
CA GLU A 55 -20.44 21.67 26.54
C GLU A 55 -20.77 22.30 25.18
N GLU A 56 -21.80 21.80 24.51
CA GLU A 56 -22.27 22.35 23.21
C GLU A 56 -22.97 23.68 23.41
N GLU A 57 -22.26 24.71 23.82
CA GLU A 57 -22.71 26.10 23.82
C GLU A 57 -22.36 26.75 22.48
N GLY A 58 -23.33 26.81 21.57
CA GLY A 58 -23.22 27.49 20.26
C GLY A 58 -22.90 26.56 19.10
N ASP A 59 -22.82 27.13 17.89
CA ASP A 59 -22.66 26.37 16.62
C ASP A 59 -21.30 25.71 16.41
N SER A 60 -20.28 26.02 17.20
CA SER A 60 -18.94 25.45 17.08
C SER A 60 -18.47 24.80 18.38
N PRO A 61 -17.93 23.56 18.33
CA PRO A 61 -17.36 22.88 19.50
C PRO A 61 -16.02 23.50 19.96
N TYR A 62 -15.50 24.48 19.24
CA TYR A 62 -14.20 25.08 19.48
C TYR A 62 -14.29 26.51 20.00
N LEU A 63 -13.33 26.87 20.86
CA LEU A 63 -13.07 28.23 21.34
C LEU A 63 -11.72 28.69 20.81
N ILE A 64 -11.71 29.72 19.98
CA ILE A 64 -10.48 30.32 19.50
C ILE A 64 -9.86 31.13 20.64
N THR A 65 -8.73 30.65 21.20
CA THR A 65 -8.01 31.34 22.29
C THR A 65 -6.89 32.21 21.76
N GLY A 66 -6.28 31.82 20.65
CA GLY A 66 -5.09 32.44 20.08
C GLY A 66 -3.80 32.04 20.80
N VAL A 67 -2.68 32.39 20.19
CA VAL A 67 -1.32 32.25 20.73
C VAL A 67 -0.76 33.64 20.96
N ASN A 68 -0.27 33.94 22.21
CA ASN A 68 0.20 35.28 22.57
C ASN A 68 1.52 35.67 21.88
N ASP A 69 2.45 34.72 21.74
CA ASP A 69 3.73 34.92 21.05
C ASP A 69 4.04 33.74 20.13
N PRO A 70 3.55 33.76 18.90
CA PRO A 70 3.77 32.68 17.91
C PRO A 70 5.25 32.45 17.59
N THR A 71 6.04 33.51 17.54
CA THR A 71 7.47 33.43 17.21
C THR A 71 8.25 32.70 18.30
N LYS A 72 7.99 33.02 19.55
CA LYS A 72 8.57 32.31 20.69
C LYS A 72 8.12 30.87 20.73
N LEU A 73 6.83 30.60 20.49
CA LEU A 73 6.27 29.26 20.51
C LEU A 73 6.85 28.39 19.38
N LYS A 74 6.99 28.95 18.17
CA LYS A 74 7.66 28.26 17.04
C LYS A 74 9.10 27.90 17.40
N LYS A 75 9.85 28.83 18.00
CA LYS A 75 11.21 28.56 18.46
C LYS A 75 11.27 27.44 19.53
N GLU A 76 10.42 27.49 20.56
CA GLU A 76 10.33 26.46 21.59
C GLU A 76 9.98 25.09 21.00
N HIS A 77 9.16 25.07 19.93
CA HIS A 77 8.79 23.85 19.24
C HIS A 77 10.03 23.22 18.60
N PHE A 78 10.78 23.96 17.78
CA PHE A 78 11.98 23.46 17.12
C PHE A 78 13.11 23.13 18.12
N ASP A 79 13.29 23.92 19.18
CA ASP A 79 14.25 23.61 20.24
C ASP A 79 13.91 22.26 20.92
N SER A 80 12.61 21.99 21.10
CA SER A 80 12.12 20.73 21.65
C SER A 80 12.27 19.56 20.69
N LEU A 81 11.99 19.76 19.40
CA LEU A 81 12.17 18.74 18.35
C LEU A 81 13.64 18.31 18.19
N ASN A 82 14.57 19.24 18.42
CA ASN A 82 16.00 18.96 18.32
C ASN A 82 16.64 18.60 19.68
N SER A 83 15.83 18.33 20.69
CA SER A 83 16.25 17.83 22.01
C SER A 83 15.92 16.34 22.18
N ASP A 84 16.20 15.78 23.35
CA ASP A 84 15.87 14.40 23.71
C ASP A 84 14.35 14.13 23.89
N LYS A 85 13.50 15.13 23.63
CA LYS A 85 12.04 14.97 23.76
C LYS A 85 11.46 14.05 22.71
N VAL A 86 11.99 14.10 21.48
CA VAL A 86 11.59 13.24 20.37
C VAL A 86 12.81 12.52 19.79
N SER A 87 12.60 11.31 19.32
CA SER A 87 13.69 10.49 18.73
C SER A 87 14.20 11.06 17.41
N THR A 88 13.35 11.72 16.66
CA THR A 88 13.65 12.21 15.31
C THR A 88 12.81 13.45 15.00
N ASN A 89 13.46 14.51 14.56
CA ASN A 89 12.80 15.66 13.97
C ASN A 89 12.55 15.38 12.48
N ILE A 90 11.30 15.40 12.04
CA ILE A 90 10.87 15.21 10.64
C ILE A 90 10.31 16.49 10.02
N LEU A 91 10.26 17.60 10.77
CA LEU A 91 9.71 18.88 10.30
C LEU A 91 10.80 19.79 9.73
N THR A 92 10.40 20.59 8.78
CA THR A 92 11.13 21.74 8.26
C THR A 92 10.48 23.05 8.75
N ASP A 93 11.12 24.18 8.49
CA ASP A 93 10.55 25.48 8.87
C ASP A 93 9.21 25.77 8.17
N ASP A 94 9.02 25.23 6.96
CA ASP A 94 7.81 25.39 6.15
C ASP A 94 6.61 24.59 6.70
N ASP A 95 6.86 23.60 7.57
CA ASP A 95 5.81 22.80 8.21
C ASP A 95 5.16 23.52 9.40
N VAL A 96 5.69 24.68 9.82
CA VAL A 96 5.17 25.45 10.97
C VAL A 96 4.86 26.86 10.54
N GLU A 97 3.58 27.16 10.38
CA GLU A 97 3.08 28.45 9.89
C GLU A 97 2.28 29.19 10.96
N VAL A 98 2.33 30.51 10.92
CA VAL A 98 1.47 31.39 11.72
C VAL A 98 0.31 31.88 10.86
N ILE A 99 -0.92 31.67 11.34
CA ILE A 99 -2.15 31.99 10.63
C ILE A 99 -2.94 33.01 11.45
N GLU A 100 -3.42 34.05 10.82
CA GLU A 100 -4.36 35.01 11.45
C GLU A 100 -5.81 34.54 11.18
N TYR A 101 -6.55 34.33 12.29
CA TYR A 101 -7.94 33.91 12.25
C TYR A 101 -8.74 34.64 13.34
N GLU A 102 -9.85 35.35 12.95
CA GLU A 102 -10.70 36.10 13.88
C GLU A 102 -9.89 37.06 14.80
N GLU A 103 -8.99 37.85 14.22
CA GLU A 103 -8.09 38.82 14.93
C GLU A 103 -7.16 38.14 15.94
N LYS A 104 -7.01 36.80 15.90
CA LYS A 104 -6.09 36.04 16.74
C LYS A 104 -5.07 35.30 15.90
N LEU A 105 -3.88 35.10 16.49
CA LEU A 105 -2.81 34.35 15.85
C LEU A 105 -2.89 32.89 16.28
N LEU A 106 -2.87 32.01 15.32
CA LEU A 106 -2.82 30.55 15.50
C LEU A 106 -1.49 30.04 14.94
N VAL A 107 -1.03 28.88 15.42
CA VAL A 107 0.13 28.19 14.84
C VAL A 107 -0.32 26.84 14.29
N SER A 108 -0.13 26.65 12.99
CA SER A 108 -0.39 25.39 12.29
C SER A 108 0.91 24.61 12.18
N ILE A 109 0.90 23.36 12.62
CA ILE A 109 2.02 22.42 12.50
C ILE A 109 1.57 21.29 11.61
N HIS A 110 2.16 21.18 10.43
CA HIS A 110 2.00 20.03 9.55
C HIS A 110 3.00 18.95 9.96
N VAL A 111 2.54 17.81 10.43
CA VAL A 111 3.38 16.65 10.74
C VAL A 111 3.22 15.64 9.61
N PRO A 112 4.19 15.51 8.70
CA PRO A 112 4.11 14.49 7.64
C PRO A 112 4.22 13.09 8.22
N GLN A 113 3.78 12.08 7.48
CA GLN A 113 4.11 10.70 7.81
C GLN A 113 5.63 10.52 7.73
N ALA A 114 6.25 10.01 8.78
CA ALA A 114 7.68 9.75 8.80
C ALA A 114 8.06 8.69 7.76
N ASN A 115 9.21 8.85 7.12
CA ASN A 115 9.77 7.83 6.26
C ASN A 115 9.97 6.53 7.06
N TYR A 116 9.78 5.37 6.42
CA TYR A 116 9.94 4.07 7.08
C TYR A 116 11.28 3.88 7.80
N ARG A 117 12.38 4.55 7.33
CA ARG A 117 13.69 4.53 7.98
C ARG A 117 13.74 5.34 9.28
N GLN A 118 12.82 6.29 9.45
CA GLN A 118 12.73 7.15 10.62
C GLN A 118 11.74 6.63 11.66
N ARG A 119 10.88 5.70 11.27
CA ARG A 119 9.94 5.03 12.18
C ARG A 119 10.61 3.91 12.98
N PRO A 120 10.27 3.73 14.25
CA PRO A 120 9.28 4.49 15.01
C PRO A 120 9.78 5.83 15.50
N VAL A 121 8.95 6.86 15.40
CA VAL A 121 9.16 8.16 16.05
C VAL A 121 8.57 8.08 17.47
N TYR A 122 9.41 8.23 18.50
CA TYR A 122 9.01 8.09 19.89
C TYR A 122 9.44 9.29 20.75
N ILE A 123 8.82 9.44 21.89
CA ILE A 123 9.06 10.56 22.81
C ILE A 123 9.70 10.09 24.12
N LYS A 124 10.29 11.03 24.86
CA LYS A 124 10.86 10.81 26.21
C LYS A 124 11.95 9.75 26.26
N GLY A 125 12.69 9.51 25.17
CA GLY A 125 13.75 8.49 25.09
C GLY A 125 13.27 7.04 25.34
N ASN A 126 11.98 6.77 25.28
CA ASN A 126 11.41 5.45 25.57
C ASN A 126 10.71 4.87 24.35
N LEU A 127 11.38 3.95 23.68
CA LEU A 127 10.90 3.29 22.46
C LEU A 127 9.54 2.59 22.65
N ASN A 128 9.36 1.82 23.72
CA ASN A 128 8.14 1.01 23.90
C ASN A 128 6.96 1.82 24.47
N LYS A 129 7.23 2.79 25.36
CA LYS A 129 6.18 3.59 26.01
C LYS A 129 6.04 5.00 25.44
N GLY A 130 6.90 5.38 24.52
CA GLY A 130 6.89 6.71 23.90
C GLY A 130 6.48 6.69 22.42
N THR A 131 6.21 5.51 21.85
CA THR A 131 5.73 5.37 20.49
C THR A 131 4.21 5.36 20.45
N TYR A 132 3.64 6.31 19.70
CA TYR A 132 2.20 6.49 19.57
C TYR A 132 1.75 6.25 18.13
N LYS A 133 0.51 5.82 17.97
CA LYS A 133 -0.22 5.73 16.72
C LYS A 133 -1.53 6.50 16.81
N ARG A 134 -1.98 7.04 15.69
CA ARG A 134 -3.29 7.66 15.58
C ARG A 134 -4.32 6.60 15.21
N ASN A 135 -5.37 6.47 15.99
CA ASN A 135 -6.53 5.68 15.66
C ASN A 135 -7.78 6.52 15.95
N HIS A 136 -8.63 6.69 14.92
CA HIS A 136 -9.77 7.59 14.98
C HIS A 136 -9.34 9.03 15.37
N GLU A 137 -9.81 9.55 16.49
CA GLU A 137 -9.50 10.89 17.02
C GLU A 137 -8.46 10.86 18.16
N GLY A 138 -7.96 9.67 18.54
CA GLY A 138 -7.09 9.49 19.70
C GLY A 138 -5.65 9.10 19.39
N ASP A 139 -4.75 9.50 20.30
CA ASP A 139 -3.35 9.08 20.32
C ASP A 139 -3.19 7.90 21.26
N TYR A 140 -2.80 6.75 20.76
CA TYR A 140 -2.68 5.51 21.52
C TYR A 140 -1.25 5.00 21.48
N HIS A 141 -0.81 4.38 22.57
CA HIS A 141 0.47 3.67 22.56
C HIS A 141 0.49 2.55 21.54
N CYS A 142 1.57 2.45 20.78
CA CYS A 142 1.82 1.27 19.96
C CYS A 142 2.06 0.05 20.86
N THR A 143 1.63 -1.11 20.40
CA THR A 143 1.96 -2.39 21.02
C THR A 143 3.45 -2.72 20.78
N GLU A 144 3.99 -3.64 21.56
CA GLU A 144 5.38 -4.09 21.39
C GLU A 144 5.59 -4.73 20.00
N GLU A 145 4.57 -5.40 19.47
CA GLU A 145 4.60 -6.02 18.14
C GLU A 145 4.67 -4.97 17.03
N GLU A 146 3.88 -3.89 17.13
CA GLU A 146 3.91 -2.76 16.19
C GLU A 146 5.26 -2.05 16.19
N VAL A 147 5.83 -1.82 17.37
CA VAL A 147 7.16 -1.21 17.49
C VAL A 147 8.23 -2.10 16.85
N LYS A 148 8.19 -3.42 17.10
CA LYS A 148 9.09 -4.39 16.47
C LYS A 148 8.93 -4.42 14.95
N ALA A 149 7.70 -4.32 14.44
CA ALA A 149 7.42 -4.25 13.01
C ALA A 149 8.03 -3.00 12.37
N MET A 150 7.86 -1.81 12.98
CA MET A 150 8.47 -0.57 12.49
C MET A 150 10.00 -0.65 12.47
N ILE A 151 10.63 -1.25 13.49
CA ILE A 151 12.09 -1.45 13.54
C ILE A 151 12.54 -2.39 12.41
N ARG A 152 11.82 -3.50 12.18
CA ARG A 152 12.14 -4.40 11.06
C ARG A 152 12.02 -3.69 9.73
N ASP A 153 10.98 -2.87 9.54
CA ASP A 153 10.73 -2.14 8.32
C ASP A 153 11.77 -1.05 8.03
N SER A 154 12.40 -0.49 9.06
CA SER A 154 13.45 0.51 8.90
C SER A 154 14.73 -0.04 8.24
N ASN A 155 14.89 -1.37 8.20
CA ASN A 155 16.01 -2.02 7.54
C ASN A 155 15.82 -2.08 6.02
N ASP A 156 16.70 -1.41 5.27
CA ASP A 156 16.67 -1.42 3.80
C ASP A 156 17.06 -2.76 3.17
N ALA A 157 17.89 -3.54 3.85
CA ALA A 157 18.31 -4.85 3.36
C ALA A 157 17.18 -5.90 3.40
N GLY A 158 16.05 -5.55 4.03
CA GLY A 158 14.98 -6.49 4.31
C GLY A 158 15.34 -7.48 5.41
N ASN A 159 14.41 -8.36 5.74
CA ASN A 159 14.60 -9.36 6.78
C ASN A 159 14.61 -10.80 6.24
N ASP A 160 14.29 -10.98 4.97
CA ASP A 160 14.15 -12.29 4.35
C ASP A 160 15.49 -12.95 3.99
N GLY A 161 16.61 -12.18 3.99
CA GLY A 161 17.98 -12.68 3.84
C GLY A 161 18.66 -13.17 5.14
N VAL A 162 17.98 -13.10 6.28
CA VAL A 162 18.54 -13.50 7.57
C VAL A 162 18.67 -15.03 7.65
N LEU A 163 19.83 -15.51 8.14
CA LEU A 163 20.07 -16.93 8.43
C LEU A 163 19.10 -17.42 9.51
N ILE A 164 18.44 -18.52 9.25
CA ILE A 164 17.63 -19.23 10.25
C ILE A 164 18.47 -20.34 10.85
N GLU A 165 18.68 -20.27 12.17
CA GLU A 165 19.46 -21.30 12.87
C GLU A 165 18.75 -22.66 12.80
N HIS A 166 19.53 -23.72 12.57
CA HIS A 166 19.09 -25.11 12.54
C HIS A 166 18.18 -25.49 11.36
N TYR A 167 18.12 -24.70 10.29
CA TYR A 167 17.43 -25.02 9.04
C TYR A 167 18.42 -25.17 7.90
N ASP A 168 18.36 -26.28 7.18
CA ASP A 168 19.28 -26.62 6.09
C ASP A 168 18.54 -27.23 4.88
N MET A 169 19.27 -27.78 3.93
CA MET A 169 18.75 -28.36 2.70
C MET A 169 17.73 -29.50 2.93
N GLU A 170 17.79 -30.18 4.07
CA GLU A 170 16.81 -31.20 4.45
C GLU A 170 15.41 -30.65 4.69
N ASP A 171 15.27 -29.34 4.99
CA ASP A 171 14.00 -28.65 5.20
C ASP A 171 13.38 -28.16 3.89
N ILE A 172 14.08 -28.29 2.77
CA ILE A 172 13.62 -27.92 1.44
C ILE A 172 12.76 -29.03 0.82
N ASP A 173 11.62 -28.63 0.24
CA ASP A 173 10.90 -29.48 -0.70
C ASP A 173 11.60 -29.48 -2.06
N MET A 174 12.31 -30.57 -2.33
CA MET A 174 13.10 -30.72 -3.56
C MET A 174 12.25 -30.74 -4.83
N LEU A 175 10.96 -31.08 -4.74
CA LEU A 175 10.05 -31.01 -5.90
C LEU A 175 9.75 -29.56 -6.26
N THR A 176 9.46 -28.74 -5.27
CA THR A 176 9.27 -27.31 -5.44
C THR A 176 10.52 -26.62 -6.01
N LEU A 177 11.70 -26.93 -5.44
CA LEU A 177 12.96 -26.34 -5.92
C LEU A 177 13.26 -26.73 -7.38
N ARG A 178 13.05 -28.00 -7.75
CA ARG A 178 13.22 -28.47 -9.13
C ARG A 178 12.22 -27.81 -10.09
N ALA A 179 10.97 -27.64 -9.70
CA ALA A 179 9.97 -26.93 -10.50
C ALA A 179 10.38 -25.48 -10.75
N PHE A 180 10.90 -24.79 -9.72
CA PHE A 180 11.46 -23.45 -9.85
C PHE A 180 12.67 -23.44 -10.81
N ARG A 181 13.64 -24.34 -10.65
CA ARG A 181 14.83 -24.45 -11.52
C ARG A 181 14.45 -24.70 -12.98
N ASN A 182 13.47 -25.57 -13.22
CA ASN A 182 13.00 -25.85 -14.58
C ASN A 182 12.40 -24.60 -15.22
N ARG A 183 11.59 -23.84 -14.46
CA ARG A 183 11.03 -22.56 -14.93
C ARG A 183 12.12 -21.53 -15.16
N PHE A 184 13.08 -21.40 -14.21
CA PHE A 184 14.23 -20.52 -14.33
C PHE A 184 15.05 -20.81 -15.59
N ARG A 185 15.38 -22.08 -15.87
CA ARG A 185 16.12 -22.49 -17.07
C ARG A 185 15.35 -22.16 -18.35
N SER A 186 14.05 -22.33 -18.36
CA SER A 186 13.20 -21.98 -19.49
C SER A 186 13.17 -20.47 -19.76
N THR A 187 13.19 -19.66 -18.69
CA THR A 187 13.18 -18.19 -18.81
C THR A 187 14.55 -17.62 -19.11
N ASN A 188 15.62 -18.27 -18.58
CA ASN A 188 17.01 -17.81 -18.67
C ASN A 188 17.95 -18.94 -19.11
N PRO A 189 17.86 -19.41 -20.39
CA PRO A 189 18.54 -20.62 -20.83
C PRO A 189 20.08 -20.55 -20.73
N GLU A 190 20.67 -19.38 -20.94
CA GLU A 190 22.12 -19.16 -20.94
C GLU A 190 22.66 -18.65 -19.60
N HIS A 191 21.84 -18.64 -18.55
CA HIS A 191 22.24 -18.07 -17.25
C HIS A 191 23.19 -19.03 -16.50
N LEU A 192 24.29 -18.47 -15.97
CA LEU A 192 25.32 -19.19 -15.23
C LEU A 192 24.80 -20.09 -14.11
N PHE A 193 23.71 -19.70 -13.44
CA PHE A 193 23.13 -20.47 -12.33
C PHE A 193 22.54 -21.81 -12.77
N ASN A 194 22.35 -22.05 -14.05
CA ASN A 194 21.86 -23.34 -14.56
C ASN A 194 22.86 -24.50 -14.28
N ASP A 195 24.13 -24.19 -14.19
CA ASP A 195 25.21 -25.16 -13.99
C ASP A 195 25.51 -25.45 -12.50
N TYR A 196 24.94 -24.68 -11.59
CA TYR A 196 25.17 -24.83 -10.16
C TYR A 196 24.36 -26.01 -9.59
N ASP A 197 24.92 -26.64 -8.52
CA ASP A 197 24.16 -27.57 -7.71
C ASP A 197 22.99 -26.85 -6.95
N ASP A 198 22.12 -27.60 -6.31
CA ASP A 198 20.92 -27.05 -5.66
C ASP A 198 21.27 -26.08 -4.52
N LYS A 199 22.31 -26.37 -3.75
CA LYS A 199 22.75 -25.53 -2.63
C LYS A 199 23.38 -24.20 -3.14
N GLU A 200 24.26 -24.29 -4.13
CA GLU A 200 24.90 -23.11 -4.70
C GLU A 200 23.89 -22.26 -5.49
N PHE A 201 22.94 -22.88 -6.17
CA PHE A 201 21.83 -22.21 -6.80
C PHE A 201 21.01 -21.39 -5.79
N LEU A 202 20.59 -22.02 -4.68
CA LEU A 202 19.88 -21.34 -3.59
C LEU A 202 20.69 -20.22 -2.96
N ARG A 203 22.00 -20.41 -2.80
CA ARG A 203 22.90 -19.39 -2.25
C ARG A 203 22.93 -18.15 -3.12
N ASN A 204 23.03 -18.31 -4.42
CA ASN A 204 23.07 -17.21 -5.37
C ASN A 204 21.70 -16.52 -5.53
N LEU A 205 20.60 -17.23 -5.28
CA LEU A 205 19.27 -16.64 -5.20
C LEU A 205 18.99 -15.91 -3.87
N GLY A 206 19.86 -16.05 -2.86
CA GLY A 206 19.63 -15.52 -1.52
C GLY A 206 18.77 -16.41 -0.62
N GLY A 207 18.47 -17.66 -1.04
CA GLY A 207 17.71 -18.63 -0.25
C GLY A 207 18.56 -19.44 0.73
N TYR A 208 19.87 -19.38 0.59
CA TYR A 208 20.86 -20.00 1.47
C TYR A 208 21.99 -19.01 1.75
N THR A 209 22.53 -19.00 2.96
CA THR A 209 23.61 -18.06 3.32
C THR A 209 24.61 -18.67 4.29
N LYS A 210 25.74 -17.97 4.43
CA LYS A 210 26.77 -18.26 5.42
C LYS A 210 27.09 -17.02 6.23
N ASP A 211 26.88 -17.10 7.52
CA ASP A 211 27.38 -16.07 8.44
C ASP A 211 28.93 -16.12 8.47
N ARG A 212 29.53 -15.05 8.01
CA ARG A 212 31.00 -14.91 7.92
C ARG A 212 31.66 -14.79 9.29
N ALA A 213 30.94 -14.28 10.30
CA ALA A 213 31.50 -14.10 11.63
C ALA A 213 31.56 -15.42 12.41
N THR A 214 30.50 -16.24 12.32
CA THR A 214 30.39 -17.50 13.08
C THR A 214 30.77 -18.73 12.25
N GLY A 215 30.80 -18.60 10.92
CA GLY A 215 31.02 -19.72 10.00
C GLY A 215 29.77 -20.61 9.82
N ARG A 216 28.66 -20.34 10.51
CA ARG A 216 27.42 -21.09 10.37
C ARG A 216 26.79 -20.83 9.00
N GLU A 217 26.19 -21.85 8.43
CA GLU A 217 25.47 -21.74 7.17
C GLU A 217 24.13 -22.46 7.25
N GLY A 218 23.15 -22.05 6.44
CA GLY A 218 21.83 -22.62 6.43
C GLY A 218 20.85 -21.80 5.55
N LEU A 219 19.59 -22.15 5.65
CA LEU A 219 18.53 -21.45 4.93
C LEU A 219 18.37 -20.00 5.42
N THR A 220 18.02 -19.14 4.50
CA THR A 220 17.49 -17.82 4.82
C THR A 220 15.97 -17.90 5.01
N LEU A 221 15.40 -16.84 5.57
CA LEU A 221 13.94 -16.72 5.66
C LEU A 221 13.28 -16.85 4.27
N ALA A 222 13.87 -16.21 3.23
CA ALA A 222 13.40 -16.32 1.85
C ALA A 222 13.46 -17.77 1.34
N GLY A 223 14.55 -18.49 1.60
CA GLY A 223 14.72 -19.87 1.16
C GLY A 223 13.68 -20.80 1.77
N LEU A 224 13.47 -20.71 3.09
CA LEU A 224 12.47 -21.50 3.79
C LEU A 224 11.06 -21.17 3.32
N LEU A 225 10.69 -19.91 3.22
CA LEU A 225 9.37 -19.50 2.78
C LEU A 225 9.06 -19.91 1.35
N MET A 226 10.02 -19.76 0.44
CA MET A 226 9.83 -20.05 -0.98
C MET A 226 9.83 -21.54 -1.31
N PHE A 227 10.64 -22.33 -0.63
CA PHE A 227 10.92 -23.71 -1.02
C PHE A 227 10.81 -24.73 0.12
N GLY A 228 10.54 -24.28 1.34
CA GLY A 228 10.48 -25.15 2.50
C GLY A 228 9.38 -26.20 2.44
N LYS A 229 9.60 -27.31 3.14
CA LYS A 229 8.54 -28.26 3.50
C LYS A 229 7.54 -27.56 4.41
N GLY A 230 6.25 -27.85 4.25
CA GLY A 230 5.21 -27.21 5.02
C GLY A 230 5.33 -27.43 6.54
N LEU A 231 5.91 -28.55 6.98
CA LEU A 231 6.20 -28.77 8.39
C LEU A 231 7.26 -27.79 8.90
N ALA A 232 8.39 -27.69 8.23
CA ALA A 232 9.49 -26.80 8.59
C ALA A 232 9.05 -25.31 8.61
N ILE A 233 8.19 -24.89 7.67
CA ILE A 233 7.60 -23.56 7.67
C ILE A 233 6.74 -23.35 8.92
N ARG A 234 5.87 -24.30 9.27
CA ARG A 234 4.97 -24.17 10.44
C ARG A 234 5.72 -24.21 11.78
N GLU A 235 6.81 -24.97 11.88
CA GLU A 235 7.67 -24.97 13.06
C GLU A 235 8.34 -23.61 13.30
N ARG A 236 8.61 -22.87 12.22
CA ARG A 236 9.21 -21.53 12.33
C ARG A 236 8.18 -20.40 12.41
N PHE A 237 7.02 -20.60 11.79
CA PHE A 237 5.97 -19.60 11.65
C PHE A 237 4.60 -20.19 11.96
N ASP A 238 4.23 -20.22 13.24
CA ASP A 238 2.97 -20.81 13.71
C ASP A 238 1.72 -20.23 13.06
N ASN A 239 1.81 -19.00 12.55
CA ASN A 239 0.66 -18.21 12.15
C ASN A 239 0.61 -17.85 10.65
N ILE A 240 1.52 -18.37 9.81
CA ILE A 240 1.45 -18.14 8.37
C ILE A 240 0.31 -18.97 7.78
N ARG A 241 -0.67 -18.27 7.18
CA ARG A 241 -1.76 -18.88 6.42
C ARG A 241 -1.76 -18.35 5.01
N LEU A 242 -1.97 -19.24 4.05
CA LEU A 242 -2.03 -18.96 2.62
C LEU A 242 -3.40 -19.43 2.13
N ASP A 243 -4.28 -18.50 1.79
CA ASP A 243 -5.65 -18.77 1.40
C ASP A 243 -5.98 -18.13 0.04
N TYR A 244 -6.54 -18.95 -0.86
CA TYR A 244 -7.21 -18.50 -2.06
C TYR A 244 -8.66 -19.00 -2.05
N LEU A 245 -9.58 -18.11 -2.37
CA LEU A 245 -11.01 -18.40 -2.47
C LEU A 245 -11.53 -17.92 -3.84
N ASP A 246 -12.12 -18.81 -4.60
CA ASP A 246 -12.92 -18.45 -5.78
C ASP A 246 -14.38 -18.33 -5.35
N GLN A 247 -14.92 -17.14 -5.52
CA GLN A 247 -16.30 -16.80 -5.16
C GLN A 247 -17.08 -16.37 -6.41
N THR A 248 -16.70 -16.89 -7.56
CA THR A 248 -17.42 -16.65 -8.80
C THR A 248 -18.57 -17.66 -8.96
N ASN A 249 -19.68 -17.23 -9.57
CA ASN A 249 -20.85 -18.05 -9.92
C ASN A 249 -21.42 -18.88 -8.75
N LEU A 250 -21.41 -18.34 -7.53
CA LEU A 250 -21.88 -19.04 -6.33
C LEU A 250 -23.38 -19.37 -6.39
N GLN A 251 -23.73 -20.58 -6.02
CA GLN A 251 -25.12 -20.96 -5.78
C GLN A 251 -25.56 -20.56 -4.37
N PRO A 252 -26.86 -20.39 -4.12
CA PRO A 252 -27.36 -20.07 -2.78
C PRO A 252 -26.88 -21.08 -1.73
N GLY A 253 -26.17 -20.58 -0.72
CA GLY A 253 -25.61 -21.40 0.37
C GLY A 253 -24.15 -21.83 0.18
N GLU A 254 -23.57 -21.65 -0.99
CA GLU A 254 -22.14 -21.87 -1.21
C GLU A 254 -21.30 -20.70 -0.69
N ARG A 255 -20.11 -21.01 -0.20
CA ARG A 255 -19.14 -20.01 0.28
C ARG A 255 -18.00 -19.76 -0.71
N TRP A 256 -17.70 -20.74 -1.54
CA TRP A 256 -16.67 -20.70 -2.60
C TRP A 256 -17.00 -21.75 -3.66
N SER A 257 -16.62 -21.51 -4.88
CA SER A 257 -16.66 -22.46 -6.00
C SER A 257 -15.36 -23.27 -6.12
N ASP A 258 -14.20 -22.65 -5.77
CA ASP A 258 -12.89 -23.30 -5.63
C ASP A 258 -12.14 -22.69 -4.46
N ARG A 259 -11.23 -23.45 -3.88
CA ARG A 259 -10.44 -23.04 -2.72
C ARG A 259 -9.07 -23.68 -2.75
N LEU A 260 -8.04 -22.90 -2.40
CA LEU A 260 -6.72 -23.40 -2.11
C LEU A 260 -6.29 -22.96 -0.72
N THR A 261 -6.36 -23.86 0.23
CA THR A 261 -5.81 -23.69 1.58
C THR A 261 -4.95 -24.91 1.91
N TYR A 262 -4.17 -24.83 2.97
CA TYR A 262 -3.40 -25.99 3.37
C TYR A 262 -4.30 -27.10 3.94
N ASP A 263 -4.25 -28.25 3.31
CA ASP A 263 -4.99 -29.46 3.68
C ASP A 263 -4.09 -30.71 3.80
N GLY A 264 -2.78 -30.52 3.66
CA GLY A 264 -1.79 -31.60 3.67
C GLY A 264 -1.55 -32.26 2.29
N SER A 265 -2.30 -31.88 1.25
CA SER A 265 -2.12 -32.44 -0.09
C SER A 265 -0.98 -31.79 -0.88
N TRP A 266 -0.43 -30.69 -0.38
CA TRP A 266 0.65 -29.94 -1.02
C TRP A 266 1.55 -29.26 0.01
N GLU A 267 2.79 -29.00 -0.37
CA GLU A 267 3.71 -28.20 0.46
C GLU A 267 3.34 -26.72 0.36
N ASN A 268 2.90 -26.12 1.48
CA ASN A 268 2.36 -24.77 1.55
C ASN A 268 3.45 -23.68 1.62
N ASN A 269 4.46 -23.80 0.76
CA ASN A 269 5.44 -22.74 0.53
C ASN A 269 4.93 -21.70 -0.46
N LEU A 270 5.62 -20.55 -0.49
CA LEU A 270 5.18 -19.41 -1.30
C LEU A 270 5.23 -19.68 -2.81
N TYR A 271 6.21 -20.44 -3.30
CA TYR A 271 6.30 -20.74 -4.72
C TYR A 271 5.12 -21.59 -5.20
N ASN A 272 4.74 -22.61 -4.46
CA ASN A 272 3.59 -23.45 -4.76
C ASN A 272 2.28 -22.65 -4.66
N PHE A 273 2.14 -21.82 -3.63
CA PHE A 273 0.98 -20.94 -3.49
C PHE A 273 0.87 -19.98 -4.68
N PHE A 274 1.95 -19.24 -4.97
CA PHE A 274 2.01 -18.26 -6.04
C PHE A 274 1.62 -18.86 -7.40
N THR A 275 2.24 -19.98 -7.77
CA THR A 275 2.02 -20.59 -9.08
C THR A 275 0.60 -21.18 -9.23
N ARG A 276 0.08 -21.80 -8.17
CA ARG A 276 -1.27 -22.38 -8.16
C ARG A 276 -2.35 -21.30 -8.16
N VAL A 277 -2.16 -20.22 -7.41
CA VAL A 277 -3.11 -19.10 -7.36
C VAL A 277 -3.08 -18.33 -8.67
N LEU A 278 -1.89 -18.03 -9.22
CA LEU A 278 -1.77 -17.34 -10.49
C LEU A 278 -2.52 -18.08 -11.61
N ALA A 279 -2.34 -19.39 -11.70
CA ALA A 279 -3.03 -20.21 -12.70
C ALA A 279 -4.57 -20.08 -12.60
N ARG A 280 -5.12 -20.08 -11.38
CA ARG A 280 -6.57 -19.94 -11.13
C ARG A 280 -7.09 -18.54 -11.43
N LEU A 281 -6.34 -17.52 -11.05
CA LEU A 281 -6.73 -16.11 -11.29
C LEU A 281 -6.85 -15.78 -12.77
N VAL A 282 -5.95 -16.33 -13.61
CA VAL A 282 -5.89 -16.00 -15.04
C VAL A 282 -6.67 -16.98 -15.92
N GLN A 283 -7.23 -18.06 -15.37
CA GLN A 283 -7.87 -19.13 -16.13
C GLN A 283 -9.00 -18.63 -17.03
N ASP A 284 -9.87 -17.74 -16.52
CA ASP A 284 -11.07 -17.28 -17.22
C ASP A 284 -10.87 -15.92 -17.91
N ILE A 285 -9.66 -15.35 -17.83
CA ILE A 285 -9.37 -14.08 -18.48
C ILE A 285 -9.23 -14.32 -19.99
N ARG A 286 -10.03 -13.58 -20.75
CA ARG A 286 -9.99 -13.66 -22.22
C ARG A 286 -8.60 -13.31 -22.75
N ARG A 287 -8.08 -14.15 -23.65
CA ARG A 287 -6.82 -13.94 -24.37
C ARG A 287 -7.14 -13.61 -25.82
N PRO A 288 -7.28 -12.32 -26.18
CA PRO A 288 -7.49 -11.96 -27.57
C PRO A 288 -6.26 -12.37 -28.40
N PHE A 289 -6.50 -12.76 -29.65
CA PHE A 289 -5.40 -13.04 -30.56
C PHE A 289 -4.75 -11.71 -31.00
N VAL A 290 -3.62 -11.40 -30.43
CA VAL A 290 -2.83 -10.21 -30.78
C VAL A 290 -1.44 -10.66 -31.22
N LEU A 291 -0.98 -10.15 -32.38
CA LEU A 291 0.38 -10.36 -32.86
C LEU A 291 1.23 -9.12 -32.55
N LYS A 292 2.38 -9.33 -31.96
CA LYS A 292 3.43 -8.32 -31.82
C LYS A 292 4.62 -8.73 -32.69
N GLY A 293 4.66 -8.19 -33.89
CA GLY A 293 5.56 -8.69 -34.91
C GLY A 293 5.11 -10.08 -35.40
N TYR A 294 5.97 -11.09 -35.25
CA TYR A 294 5.70 -12.49 -35.60
C TYR A 294 5.30 -13.37 -34.41
N GLU A 295 5.33 -12.81 -33.19
CA GLU A 295 5.02 -13.54 -31.96
C GLU A 295 3.60 -13.20 -31.47
N ARG A 296 2.93 -14.20 -30.93
CA ARG A 296 1.63 -14.02 -30.29
C ARG A 296 1.82 -13.43 -28.89
N GLU A 297 1.19 -12.28 -28.61
CA GLU A 297 1.14 -11.72 -27.27
C GLU A 297 -0.07 -12.33 -26.52
N ASP A 298 0.21 -13.31 -25.65
CA ASP A 298 -0.81 -13.98 -24.84
C ASP A 298 -1.16 -13.22 -23.56
N ASP A 299 -0.33 -12.26 -23.16
CA ASP A 299 -0.48 -11.47 -21.93
C ASP A 299 -1.21 -10.15 -22.19
N THR A 300 -2.47 -10.09 -21.81
CA THR A 300 -3.22 -8.81 -21.79
C THR A 300 -2.75 -7.90 -20.65
N PRO A 301 -3.09 -6.60 -20.66
CA PRO A 301 -2.83 -5.71 -19.52
C PRO A 301 -3.33 -6.27 -18.19
N ILE A 302 -4.50 -6.95 -18.20
CA ILE A 302 -5.07 -7.57 -16.99
C ILE A 302 -4.25 -8.75 -16.50
N HIS A 303 -3.72 -9.61 -17.37
CA HIS A 303 -2.81 -10.68 -16.95
C HIS A 303 -1.58 -10.12 -16.25
N LYS A 304 -1.02 -9.02 -16.78
CA LYS A 304 0.13 -8.34 -16.18
C LYS A 304 -0.24 -7.72 -14.81
N ALA A 305 -1.40 -7.06 -14.73
CA ALA A 305 -1.89 -6.45 -13.50
C ALA A 305 -2.13 -7.45 -12.37
N ILE A 306 -2.77 -8.58 -12.68
CA ILE A 306 -3.03 -9.65 -11.70
C ILE A 306 -1.74 -10.30 -11.22
N ARG A 307 -0.81 -10.56 -12.15
CA ARG A 307 0.52 -11.08 -11.82
C ARG A 307 1.27 -10.12 -10.90
N GLU A 308 1.22 -8.84 -11.20
CA GLU A 308 1.84 -7.80 -10.39
C GLU A 308 1.20 -7.69 -9.01
N ALA A 309 -0.14 -7.72 -8.92
CA ALA A 309 -0.86 -7.71 -7.66
C ALA A 309 -0.48 -8.90 -6.77
N LEU A 310 -0.41 -10.11 -7.34
CA LEU A 310 -0.02 -11.31 -6.62
C LEU A 310 1.47 -11.26 -6.21
N THR A 311 2.34 -10.72 -7.05
CA THR A 311 3.76 -10.51 -6.72
C THR A 311 3.87 -9.53 -5.55
N ASN A 312 3.17 -8.40 -5.59
CA ASN A 312 3.16 -7.40 -4.52
C ASN A 312 2.63 -7.96 -3.20
N LEU A 313 1.58 -8.78 -3.24
CA LEU A 313 1.07 -9.50 -2.07
C LEU A 313 2.18 -10.26 -1.35
N VAL A 314 2.98 -11.01 -2.09
CA VAL A 314 4.03 -11.89 -1.53
C VAL A 314 5.26 -11.10 -1.08
N ILE A 315 5.73 -10.13 -1.87
CA ILE A 315 6.98 -9.41 -1.56
C ILE A 315 6.82 -8.34 -0.48
N HIS A 316 5.59 -7.88 -0.20
CA HIS A 316 5.32 -6.86 0.80
C HIS A 316 4.74 -7.40 2.12
N ALA A 317 4.39 -8.68 2.20
CA ALA A 317 3.89 -9.29 3.42
C ALA A 317 4.93 -9.27 4.56
N ASP A 318 4.49 -9.00 5.78
CA ASP A 318 5.30 -9.21 6.99
C ASP A 318 5.03 -10.63 7.54
N TYR A 319 5.91 -11.55 7.18
CA TYR A 319 5.83 -12.96 7.60
C TYR A 319 6.14 -13.18 9.09
N MET A 320 6.59 -12.14 9.79
CA MET A 320 6.83 -12.18 11.25
C MET A 320 5.61 -11.74 12.06
N MET A 321 4.57 -11.21 11.38
CA MET A 321 3.30 -10.85 12.00
C MET A 321 2.28 -11.97 11.81
N THR A 322 1.38 -12.12 12.79
CA THR A 322 0.23 -13.01 12.65
C THR A 322 -0.71 -12.49 11.57
N GLY A 323 -1.05 -13.33 10.61
CA GLY A 323 -1.98 -12.93 9.55
C GLY A 323 -2.13 -13.97 8.44
N VAL A 324 -2.96 -13.62 7.47
CA VAL A 324 -3.30 -14.46 6.32
C VAL A 324 -2.93 -13.74 5.04
N LEU A 325 -2.14 -14.38 4.17
CA LEU A 325 -2.09 -13.99 2.77
C LEU A 325 -3.36 -14.48 2.12
N ARG A 326 -4.24 -13.58 1.78
CA ARG A 326 -5.55 -13.89 1.22
C ARG A 326 -5.69 -13.34 -0.19
N VAL A 327 -6.16 -14.20 -1.08
CA VAL A 327 -6.55 -13.84 -2.43
C VAL A 327 -7.98 -14.31 -2.65
N GLU A 328 -8.85 -13.40 -3.07
CA GLU A 328 -10.23 -13.71 -3.41
C GLU A 328 -10.53 -13.29 -4.85
N LYS A 329 -11.18 -14.16 -5.60
CA LYS A 329 -11.70 -13.89 -6.93
C LYS A 329 -13.22 -13.88 -6.85
N HIS A 330 -13.83 -12.75 -7.23
CA HIS A 330 -15.28 -12.57 -7.29
C HIS A 330 -15.73 -12.31 -8.72
N ASP A 331 -17.03 -12.31 -8.97
CA ASP A 331 -17.60 -11.99 -10.29
C ASP A 331 -17.26 -10.57 -10.77
N ASP A 332 -17.06 -9.63 -9.83
CA ASP A 332 -16.89 -8.21 -10.11
C ASP A 332 -15.55 -7.61 -9.62
N ARG A 333 -14.68 -8.40 -8.98
CA ARG A 333 -13.42 -7.89 -8.44
C ARG A 333 -12.42 -9.00 -8.10
N PHE A 334 -11.17 -8.61 -8.01
CA PHE A 334 -10.10 -9.37 -7.35
C PHE A 334 -9.72 -8.65 -6.04
N PHE A 335 -9.53 -9.42 -4.99
CA PHE A 335 -9.12 -8.91 -3.68
C PHE A 335 -7.84 -9.62 -3.22
N PHE A 336 -6.88 -8.82 -2.72
CA PHE A 336 -5.60 -9.28 -2.21
C PHE A 336 -5.38 -8.66 -0.84
N SER A 337 -5.01 -9.45 0.15
CA SER A 337 -4.72 -8.95 1.51
C SER A 337 -3.51 -9.66 2.09
N ASN A 338 -2.58 -8.90 2.65
CA ASN A 338 -1.40 -9.43 3.33
C ASN A 338 -1.18 -8.75 4.68
N PRO A 339 -0.59 -9.47 5.67
CA PRO A 339 -0.20 -8.87 6.93
C PRO A 339 0.95 -7.86 6.74
N GLY A 340 0.96 -6.85 7.59
CA GLY A 340 1.94 -5.77 7.61
C GLY A 340 1.35 -4.40 7.32
N THR A 341 2.22 -3.42 7.17
CA THR A 341 1.92 -2.01 6.92
C THR A 341 2.61 -1.53 5.65
N LEU A 342 2.19 -0.39 5.11
CA LEU A 342 2.85 0.21 3.96
C LEU A 342 4.17 0.89 4.37
N LYS A 343 5.25 0.59 3.65
CA LYS A 343 6.54 1.26 3.82
C LYS A 343 6.57 2.66 3.20
N LEU A 344 5.77 2.87 2.15
CA LEU A 344 5.65 4.13 1.43
C LEU A 344 4.25 4.71 1.59
N PRO A 345 4.08 6.04 1.57
CA PRO A 345 2.78 6.68 1.50
C PRO A 345 1.98 6.21 0.29
N ILE A 346 0.67 6.04 0.45
CA ILE A 346 -0.24 5.58 -0.63
C ILE A 346 -0.09 6.46 -1.89
N ALA A 347 0.01 7.78 -1.73
CA ALA A 347 0.18 8.70 -2.85
C ALA A 347 1.44 8.43 -3.68
N GLU A 348 2.56 8.06 -3.04
CA GLU A 348 3.80 7.67 -3.73
C GLU A 348 3.64 6.35 -4.47
N ILE A 349 2.93 5.38 -3.88
CA ILE A 349 2.67 4.08 -4.51
C ILE A 349 1.88 4.26 -5.82
N TYR A 350 0.83 5.09 -5.81
CA TYR A 350 0.05 5.39 -7.01
C TYR A 350 0.85 6.16 -8.07
N LYS A 351 1.74 7.05 -7.64
CA LYS A 351 2.62 7.81 -8.54
C LYS A 351 3.67 6.91 -9.20
N GLY A 352 4.13 5.87 -8.50
CA GLY A 352 5.20 5.00 -8.96
C GLY A 352 6.57 5.65 -8.94
N GLY A 353 7.56 4.95 -9.52
CA GLY A 353 8.97 5.41 -9.57
C GLY A 353 9.77 5.03 -8.31
N ASN A 354 9.10 4.61 -7.23
CA ASN A 354 9.74 4.14 -6.01
C ASN A 354 9.10 2.81 -5.56
N SER A 355 9.90 1.87 -5.10
CA SER A 355 9.43 0.59 -4.56
C SER A 355 10.37 0.13 -3.46
N LYS A 356 9.80 -0.33 -2.35
CA LYS A 356 10.54 -0.81 -1.17
C LYS A 356 9.94 -2.13 -0.69
N ALA A 357 10.35 -3.21 -1.34
CA ALA A 357 9.94 -4.55 -0.93
C ALA A 357 10.37 -4.82 0.52
N ARG A 358 9.49 -5.47 1.28
CA ARG A 358 9.83 -5.99 2.61
C ARG A 358 10.70 -7.23 2.51
N ASN A 359 10.51 -8.01 1.43
CA ASN A 359 11.20 -9.26 1.17
C ASN A 359 11.98 -9.21 -0.16
N PRO A 360 13.14 -8.53 -0.19
CA PRO A 360 13.89 -8.28 -1.43
C PRO A 360 14.50 -9.54 -2.06
N HIS A 361 14.82 -10.58 -1.27
CA HIS A 361 15.30 -11.86 -1.82
C HIS A 361 14.18 -12.63 -2.51
N ILE A 362 12.98 -12.68 -1.90
CA ILE A 362 11.78 -13.24 -2.53
C ILE A 362 11.45 -12.47 -3.82
N GLN A 363 11.54 -11.14 -3.80
CA GLN A 363 11.37 -10.31 -5.00
C GLN A 363 12.37 -10.69 -6.09
N SER A 364 13.66 -10.85 -5.74
CA SER A 364 14.68 -11.27 -6.69
C SER A 364 14.40 -12.64 -7.29
N MET A 365 13.97 -13.61 -6.48
CA MET A 365 13.61 -14.94 -6.96
C MET A 365 12.44 -14.88 -7.97
N LEU A 366 11.38 -14.16 -7.65
CA LEU A 366 10.23 -14.01 -8.55
C LEU A 366 10.60 -13.26 -9.83
N ARG A 367 11.40 -12.20 -9.74
CA ARG A 367 11.89 -11.45 -10.91
C ARG A 367 12.71 -12.31 -11.86
N MET A 368 13.53 -13.22 -11.36
CA MET A 368 14.28 -14.17 -12.20
C MET A 368 13.40 -15.14 -12.99
N LEU A 369 12.16 -15.31 -12.58
CA LEU A 369 11.13 -16.06 -13.33
C LEU A 369 10.31 -15.19 -14.28
N GLY A 370 10.60 -13.90 -14.39
CA GLY A 370 9.84 -12.92 -15.17
C GLY A 370 8.56 -12.45 -14.47
N TYR A 371 8.49 -12.57 -13.13
CA TYR A 371 7.41 -12.04 -12.32
C TYR A 371 7.88 -10.76 -11.60
N GLY A 372 7.13 -9.67 -11.79
CA GLY A 372 7.53 -8.36 -11.28
C GLY A 372 8.53 -7.67 -12.23
N ASP A 373 8.12 -6.54 -12.76
CA ASP A 373 8.93 -5.69 -13.63
C ASP A 373 9.81 -4.73 -12.82
N ASN A 374 10.45 -3.81 -13.52
CA ASN A 374 11.42 -2.86 -12.98
C ASN A 374 10.94 -2.09 -11.75
N ILE A 375 11.89 -1.69 -10.92
CA ILE A 375 11.69 -0.92 -9.68
C ILE A 375 10.73 0.26 -9.89
N GLY A 376 9.59 0.20 -9.19
CA GLY A 376 8.62 1.31 -9.13
C GLY A 376 7.59 1.39 -10.26
N SER A 377 7.55 0.47 -11.22
CA SER A 377 6.53 0.40 -12.28
C SER A 377 5.34 -0.51 -11.92
N GLY A 378 5.44 -1.27 -10.83
CA GLY A 378 4.49 -2.33 -10.51
C GLY A 378 3.06 -1.86 -10.29
N PHE A 379 2.84 -0.99 -9.30
CA PHE A 379 1.50 -0.50 -9.01
C PHE A 379 0.89 0.36 -10.13
N PRO A 380 1.65 1.28 -10.79
CA PRO A 380 1.19 1.97 -12.00
C PRO A 380 0.73 1.01 -13.11
N THR A 381 1.37 -0.15 -13.28
CA THR A 381 0.94 -1.16 -14.26
C THR A 381 -0.49 -1.66 -13.96
N ILE A 382 -0.83 -1.84 -12.67
CA ILE A 382 -2.20 -2.21 -12.27
C ILE A 382 -3.18 -1.08 -12.58
N VAL A 383 -2.81 0.18 -12.26
CA VAL A 383 -3.63 1.37 -12.53
C VAL A 383 -3.89 1.53 -14.03
N ASP A 384 -2.84 1.42 -14.84
CA ASP A 384 -2.93 1.55 -16.31
C ASP A 384 -3.78 0.43 -16.94
N ALA A 385 -3.69 -0.79 -16.42
CA ALA A 385 -4.51 -1.89 -16.89
C ALA A 385 -6.00 -1.65 -16.60
N CYS A 386 -6.33 -1.21 -15.38
CA CYS A 386 -7.71 -0.84 -15.02
C CYS A 386 -8.23 0.30 -15.91
N LYS A 387 -7.41 1.31 -16.17
CA LYS A 387 -7.76 2.43 -17.06
C LYS A 387 -8.04 1.96 -18.48
N LYS A 388 -7.22 1.07 -19.05
CA LYS A 388 -7.39 0.53 -20.41
C LYS A 388 -8.67 -0.30 -20.55
N GLU A 389 -9.09 -0.98 -19.50
CA GLU A 389 -10.32 -1.77 -19.47
C GLU A 389 -11.55 -0.96 -19.03
N ASN A 390 -11.41 0.35 -18.82
CA ASN A 390 -12.44 1.21 -18.24
C ASN A 390 -12.96 0.74 -16.87
N TRP A 391 -12.11 0.08 -16.10
CA TRP A 391 -12.43 -0.33 -14.75
C TRP A 391 -12.17 0.79 -13.74
N GLN A 392 -12.81 0.70 -12.59
CA GLN A 392 -12.54 1.61 -11.49
C GLN A 392 -11.07 1.56 -11.10
N LYS A 393 -10.56 2.70 -10.62
CA LYS A 393 -9.18 2.79 -10.10
C LYS A 393 -9.00 1.75 -9.00
N PRO A 394 -7.91 0.96 -9.02
CA PRO A 394 -7.67 -0.02 -7.97
C PRO A 394 -7.59 0.68 -6.61
N LEU A 395 -8.18 0.09 -5.59
CA LEU A 395 -8.22 0.63 -4.24
C LEU A 395 -7.17 -0.07 -3.37
N LEU A 396 -6.19 0.69 -2.91
CA LEU A 396 -5.18 0.24 -1.95
C LEU A 396 -5.50 0.86 -0.59
N CYS A 397 -5.68 0.03 0.43
CA CYS A 397 -5.99 0.44 1.80
C CYS A 397 -5.02 -0.21 2.79
N GLU A 398 -4.76 0.48 3.90
CA GLU A 398 -4.07 -0.05 5.06
C GLU A 398 -5.04 -0.07 6.25
N SER A 399 -5.22 -1.22 6.87
CA SER A 399 -6.00 -1.38 8.09
C SER A 399 -5.07 -1.35 9.30
N ASN A 400 -5.11 -0.25 10.04
CA ASN A 400 -4.31 -0.10 11.27
C ASN A 400 -4.78 -1.01 12.41
N GLU A 401 -6.05 -1.44 12.39
CA GLU A 401 -6.60 -2.34 13.42
C GLU A 401 -6.19 -3.79 13.16
N LEU A 402 -6.24 -4.21 11.90
CA LEU A 402 -5.94 -5.58 11.48
C LEU A 402 -4.47 -5.76 11.08
N HIS A 403 -3.71 -4.69 10.99
CA HIS A 403 -2.33 -4.67 10.45
C HIS A 403 -2.24 -5.40 9.10
N THR A 404 -3.17 -5.06 8.21
CA THR A 404 -3.23 -5.63 6.85
C THR A 404 -3.16 -4.54 5.80
N VAL A 405 -2.56 -4.88 4.68
CA VAL A 405 -2.62 -4.10 3.45
C VAL A 405 -3.55 -4.82 2.49
N GLU A 406 -4.51 -4.09 1.94
CA GLU A 406 -5.57 -4.62 1.10
C GLU A 406 -5.60 -3.91 -0.25
N LEU A 407 -5.61 -4.71 -1.32
CA LEU A 407 -5.76 -4.23 -2.69
C LEU A 407 -7.02 -4.82 -3.31
N THR A 408 -7.92 -3.96 -3.74
CA THR A 408 -9.10 -4.34 -4.52
C THR A 408 -8.95 -3.84 -5.97
N ILE A 409 -9.05 -4.76 -6.93
CA ILE A 409 -9.13 -4.48 -8.36
C ILE A 409 -10.57 -4.75 -8.79
N SER A 410 -11.37 -3.68 -8.93
CA SER A 410 -12.77 -3.76 -9.33
C SER A 410 -12.88 -3.88 -10.85
N MET A 411 -13.67 -4.85 -11.33
CA MET A 411 -13.99 -4.99 -12.75
C MET A 411 -15.21 -4.15 -13.15
N LYS A 412 -15.77 -3.36 -12.21
CA LYS A 412 -16.87 -2.47 -12.51
C LYS A 412 -16.39 -1.32 -13.38
N SER A 413 -17.15 -1.02 -14.42
CA SER A 413 -16.88 0.14 -15.26
C SER A 413 -16.94 1.43 -14.44
N VAL A 414 -16.07 2.38 -14.74
CA VAL A 414 -16.16 3.76 -14.24
C VAL A 414 -17.44 4.42 -14.75
N ILE A 415 -17.88 3.98 -15.92
CA ILE A 415 -19.07 4.50 -16.59
C ILE A 415 -20.17 3.46 -16.49
N ALA A 416 -21.29 3.83 -15.88
CA ALA A 416 -22.43 2.95 -15.78
C ALA A 416 -22.92 2.53 -17.17
N GLU A 417 -23.26 1.25 -17.37
CA GLU A 417 -23.76 0.73 -18.66
C GLU A 417 -24.99 1.50 -19.13
N GLU A 418 -25.82 1.98 -18.21
CA GLU A 418 -26.98 2.81 -18.52
C GLU A 418 -26.61 4.13 -19.21
N CYS A 419 -25.48 4.75 -18.80
CA CYS A 419 -24.94 5.94 -19.46
C CYS A 419 -24.52 5.63 -20.90
N ILE A 420 -23.80 4.52 -21.09
CA ILE A 420 -23.35 4.11 -22.43
C ILE A 420 -24.54 3.79 -23.32
N GLN A 421 -25.55 3.10 -22.81
CA GLN A 421 -26.78 2.80 -23.58
C GLN A 421 -27.53 4.08 -23.93
N HIS A 422 -27.59 5.05 -23.02
CA HIS A 422 -28.19 6.35 -23.28
C HIS A 422 -27.44 7.14 -24.34
N LEU A 423 -26.12 7.18 -24.27
CA LEU A 423 -25.27 7.81 -25.30
C LEU A 423 -25.44 7.14 -26.66
N ARG A 424 -25.48 5.79 -26.72
CA ARG A 424 -25.77 5.05 -27.97
C ARG A 424 -27.12 5.43 -28.56
N LYS A 425 -28.13 5.61 -27.71
CA LYS A 425 -29.47 6.00 -28.14
C LYS A 425 -29.51 7.41 -28.73
N ILE A 426 -28.74 8.35 -28.18
CA ILE A 426 -28.72 9.77 -28.63
C ILE A 426 -27.77 9.98 -29.80
N LEU A 427 -26.53 9.49 -29.68
CA LEU A 427 -25.46 9.77 -30.64
C LEU A 427 -25.33 8.69 -31.74
N GLY A 428 -25.91 7.53 -31.51
CA GLY A 428 -25.78 6.38 -32.39
C GLY A 428 -24.55 5.51 -32.08
N GLU A 429 -24.66 4.22 -32.38
CA GLU A 429 -23.63 3.19 -32.12
C GLU A 429 -22.27 3.51 -32.75
N GLN A 430 -22.27 4.05 -33.98
CA GLN A 430 -21.03 4.34 -34.70
C GLN A 430 -20.24 5.51 -34.06
N VAL A 431 -20.92 6.53 -33.61
CA VAL A 431 -20.30 7.69 -32.95
C VAL A 431 -19.70 7.27 -31.63
N VAL A 432 -20.47 6.55 -30.79
CA VAL A 432 -19.99 6.10 -29.47
C VAL A 432 -18.77 5.17 -29.58
N ARG A 433 -18.66 4.36 -30.65
CA ARG A 433 -17.47 3.53 -30.89
C ARG A 433 -16.21 4.31 -31.26
N GLN A 434 -16.35 5.53 -31.75
CA GLN A 434 -15.23 6.40 -32.15
C GLN A 434 -14.74 7.28 -30.99
N LEU A 435 -15.57 7.50 -29.97
CA LEU A 435 -15.20 8.25 -28.77
C LEU A 435 -14.17 7.48 -27.94
N ASP A 436 -13.20 8.22 -27.41
CA ASP A 436 -12.29 7.67 -26.43
C ASP A 436 -12.93 7.58 -25.03
N SER A 437 -12.21 6.97 -24.09
CA SER A 437 -12.71 6.76 -22.72
C SER A 437 -12.94 8.07 -21.95
N GLU A 438 -12.17 9.12 -22.23
CA GLU A 438 -12.30 10.41 -21.58
C GLU A 438 -13.50 11.20 -22.14
N GLU A 439 -13.72 11.12 -23.44
CA GLU A 439 -14.88 11.71 -24.11
C GLU A 439 -16.18 11.07 -23.62
N ILE A 440 -16.23 9.73 -23.57
CA ILE A 440 -17.39 9.00 -23.02
C ILE A 440 -17.63 9.37 -21.55
N PHE A 441 -16.55 9.50 -20.76
CA PHE A 441 -16.67 9.90 -19.36
C PHE A 441 -17.27 11.30 -19.20
N ILE A 442 -16.78 12.28 -19.96
CA ILE A 442 -17.29 13.67 -19.95
C ILE A 442 -18.78 13.70 -20.32
N LEU A 443 -19.15 13.00 -21.37
CA LEU A 443 -20.55 12.89 -21.82
C LEU A 443 -21.44 12.20 -20.78
N SER A 444 -20.92 11.20 -20.09
CA SER A 444 -21.63 10.51 -19.01
C SER A 444 -21.85 11.43 -17.80
N VAL A 445 -20.86 12.23 -17.41
CA VAL A 445 -21.00 13.25 -16.35
C VAL A 445 -22.02 14.30 -16.77
N ALA A 446 -21.95 14.79 -18.02
CA ALA A 446 -22.90 15.75 -18.55
C ALA A 446 -24.34 15.22 -18.52
N TRP A 447 -24.53 13.94 -18.81
CA TRP A 447 -25.85 13.30 -18.74
C TRP A 447 -26.35 13.12 -17.29
N MET A 448 -25.48 12.68 -16.36
CA MET A 448 -25.88 12.47 -14.95
C MET A 448 -26.20 13.78 -14.24
N ASP A 449 -25.39 14.83 -14.45
CA ASP A 449 -25.48 16.09 -13.73
C ASP A 449 -26.25 17.17 -14.52
N GLY A 450 -26.70 16.84 -15.73
CA GLY A 450 -27.42 17.77 -16.62
C GLY A 450 -26.54 18.84 -17.27
N SER A 451 -25.32 19.03 -16.79
CA SER A 451 -24.32 19.95 -17.37
C SER A 451 -22.92 19.58 -16.87
N VAL A 452 -21.89 20.02 -17.58
CA VAL A 452 -20.50 19.84 -17.19
C VAL A 452 -19.72 21.15 -17.35
N THR A 453 -18.84 21.42 -16.39
CA THR A 453 -17.94 22.58 -16.46
C THR A 453 -16.48 22.16 -16.54
N ASN A 454 -15.64 23.05 -17.08
CA ASN A 454 -14.20 22.79 -17.18
C ASN A 454 -13.58 22.46 -15.80
N SER A 455 -13.96 23.17 -14.75
CA SER A 455 -13.45 22.98 -13.39
C SER A 455 -13.81 21.63 -12.79
N VAL A 456 -15.03 21.13 -13.04
CA VAL A 456 -15.47 19.79 -12.59
C VAL A 456 -14.64 18.72 -13.28
N ILE A 457 -14.46 18.80 -14.59
CA ILE A 457 -13.68 17.82 -15.35
C ILE A 457 -12.19 17.85 -14.98
N GLN A 458 -11.61 19.03 -14.69
CA GLN A 458 -10.24 19.11 -14.15
C GLN A 458 -10.07 18.25 -12.90
N THR A 459 -11.00 18.36 -11.97
CA THR A 459 -10.97 17.61 -10.72
C THR A 459 -11.16 16.09 -10.95
N LEU A 460 -12.07 15.71 -11.83
CA LEU A 460 -12.42 14.32 -12.08
C LEU A 460 -11.36 13.57 -12.90
N LEU A 461 -10.71 14.24 -13.87
CA LEU A 461 -9.69 13.63 -14.75
C LEU A 461 -8.26 13.95 -14.35
N ASP A 462 -8.04 14.73 -13.28
CA ASP A 462 -6.72 15.21 -12.85
C ASP A 462 -5.94 15.89 -14.00
N LYS A 463 -6.62 16.79 -14.73
CA LYS A 463 -6.09 17.51 -15.88
C LYS A 463 -6.10 19.02 -15.64
N ASN A 464 -5.20 19.73 -16.33
CA ASN A 464 -5.23 21.20 -16.28
C ASN A 464 -6.33 21.82 -17.16
N ALA A 465 -6.67 23.07 -16.92
CA ALA A 465 -7.75 23.79 -17.60
C ALA A 465 -7.63 23.81 -19.15
N LEU A 466 -6.40 23.87 -19.68
CA LEU A 466 -6.14 23.87 -21.12
C LEU A 466 -6.41 22.50 -21.76
N GLN A 467 -6.00 21.43 -21.10
CA GLN A 467 -6.23 20.06 -21.56
C GLN A 467 -7.73 19.74 -21.57
N VAL A 468 -8.43 20.09 -20.48
CA VAL A 468 -9.89 19.91 -20.40
C VAL A 468 -10.62 20.79 -21.42
N GLY A 469 -10.17 22.03 -21.61
CA GLY A 469 -10.74 22.92 -22.63
C GLY A 469 -10.67 22.33 -24.03
N LYS A 470 -9.57 21.70 -24.40
CA LYS A 470 -9.42 21.00 -25.70
C LYS A 470 -10.39 19.83 -25.84
N LEU A 471 -10.51 19.00 -24.78
CA LEU A 471 -11.46 17.87 -24.76
C LEU A 471 -12.91 18.33 -24.90
N LEU A 472 -13.32 19.37 -24.14
CA LEU A 472 -14.68 19.92 -24.24
C LEU A 472 -14.98 20.55 -25.58
N TYR A 473 -13.96 21.07 -26.30
CA TYR A 473 -14.11 21.63 -27.62
C TYR A 473 -14.21 20.57 -28.73
N SER A 474 -13.60 19.38 -28.52
CA SER A 474 -13.66 18.25 -29.46
C SER A 474 -14.98 17.49 -29.40
N LEU A 475 -15.70 17.56 -28.30
CA LEU A 475 -17.03 16.96 -28.09
C LEU A 475 -18.15 17.81 -28.71
#